data_31f6a09aff27a08e2a518e5586cd9b46
#
_entry.id   31f6a09aff27a08e2a518e5586cd9b46
#
_cell.length_a   1.000
_cell.length_b   1.000
_cell.length_c   1.000
_cell.angle_alpha   90.00
_cell.angle_beta   90.00
_cell.angle_gamma   90.00
#
_symmetry.space_group_name_H-M   'P 1'
#
loop_
_entity.id
_entity.type
_entity.pdbx_description
1 polymer ?
#
loop_
_entity_poly.entity_id
_entity_poly.type
_entity_poly.pdbx_seq_one_letter_code
_entity_poly.pdbx_strand_id
1 'polypeptide(L)'
;MKKSNTDTCCLTLPLKLEKWQEDRLAKRFEIARQIYNTMVHAELKKLRNIEISQPYRQIQKQIEALNWKNQNDKARLKSLYNDRNKLLNTIGFSEYGFKADIKYYYKHFNDNIGSSVAVHGIAPQVWAAFEKMLFHKEGKKVHYKKKDDIHSLRGYSVTGKSG
;
A
#
# COMPACT_ATOMS: atom_id res chain seq x y z
N MET A 1 27.20 -23.09 3.07
CA MET A 1 26.28 -23.68 2.06
C MET A 1 26.30 -22.80 0.82
N LYS A 2 26.80 -23.28 -0.32
CA LYS A 2 26.71 -22.55 -1.60
C LYS A 2 25.26 -22.59 -2.07
N LYS A 3 24.63 -21.40 -2.28
CA LYS A 3 23.34 -21.31 -2.98
C LYS A 3 23.55 -21.85 -4.39
N SER A 4 22.84 -22.94 -4.75
CA SER A 4 22.78 -23.41 -6.12
C SER A 4 22.12 -22.31 -6.96
N ASN A 5 22.87 -21.78 -7.92
CA ASN A 5 22.29 -20.90 -8.96
C ASN A 5 21.42 -21.79 -9.86
N THR A 6 20.14 -21.86 -9.57
CA THR A 6 19.18 -22.50 -10.47
C THR A 6 18.71 -21.43 -11.44
N ASP A 7 19.00 -21.59 -12.71
CA ASP A 7 18.47 -20.70 -13.75
C ASP A 7 16.95 -20.78 -13.74
N THR A 8 16.31 -19.65 -13.42
CA THR A 8 14.85 -19.55 -13.38
C THR A 8 14.37 -19.00 -14.71
N CYS A 9 13.63 -19.80 -15.44
CA CYS A 9 13.01 -19.40 -16.69
C CYS A 9 11.55 -19.05 -16.48
N CYS A 10 11.10 -17.86 -16.91
CA CYS A 10 9.69 -17.47 -16.90
C CYS A 10 9.12 -17.66 -18.29
N LEU A 11 8.13 -18.55 -18.41
CA LEU A 11 7.37 -18.76 -19.64
C LEU A 11 6.05 -17.99 -19.53
N THR A 12 5.82 -17.04 -20.44
CA THR A 12 4.55 -16.32 -20.54
C THR A 12 3.70 -17.00 -21.61
N LEU A 13 2.58 -17.56 -21.21
CA LEU A 13 1.62 -18.17 -22.11
C LEU A 13 0.42 -17.23 -22.32
N PRO A 14 -0.04 -17.02 -23.57
CA PRO A 14 -1.27 -16.28 -23.84
C PRO A 14 -2.47 -17.05 -23.31
N LEU A 15 -3.32 -16.40 -22.53
CA LEU A 15 -4.55 -16.99 -22.05
C LEU A 15 -5.68 -16.74 -23.06
N LYS A 16 -6.23 -17.81 -23.61
CA LYS A 16 -7.42 -17.74 -24.48
C LYS A 16 -8.67 -17.82 -23.59
N LEU A 17 -9.44 -16.75 -23.57
CA LEU A 17 -10.64 -16.63 -22.77
C LEU A 17 -11.89 -16.68 -23.63
N GLU A 18 -12.96 -17.22 -23.10
CA GLU A 18 -14.30 -17.04 -23.61
C GLU A 18 -14.87 -15.68 -23.18
N LYS A 19 -15.83 -15.16 -23.94
CA LYS A 19 -16.39 -13.82 -23.67
C LYS A 19 -16.87 -13.63 -22.23
N TRP A 20 -17.57 -14.62 -21.68
CA TRP A 20 -18.05 -14.56 -20.29
C TRP A 20 -16.92 -14.52 -19.25
N GLN A 21 -15.76 -15.13 -19.55
CA GLN A 21 -14.57 -15.09 -18.68
C GLN A 21 -13.93 -13.72 -18.72
N GLU A 22 -13.82 -13.12 -19.91
CA GLU A 22 -13.33 -11.74 -20.07
C GLU A 22 -14.18 -10.75 -19.30
N ASP A 23 -15.51 -10.82 -19.43
CA ASP A 23 -16.44 -9.94 -18.72
C ASP A 23 -16.33 -10.10 -17.20
N ARG A 24 -16.14 -11.34 -16.73
CA ARG A 24 -15.93 -11.64 -15.32
C ARG A 24 -14.60 -11.07 -14.78
N LEU A 25 -13.54 -11.15 -15.56
CA LEU A 25 -12.24 -10.59 -15.21
C LEU A 25 -12.29 -9.06 -15.22
N ALA A 26 -12.87 -8.46 -16.26
CA ALA A 26 -13.05 -7.01 -16.34
C ALA A 26 -13.83 -6.47 -15.14
N LYS A 27 -14.91 -7.15 -14.72
CA LYS A 27 -15.65 -6.81 -13.51
C LYS A 27 -14.79 -6.88 -12.25
N ARG A 28 -13.96 -7.91 -12.10
CA ARG A 28 -13.05 -8.06 -10.96
C ARG A 28 -11.99 -6.96 -10.91
N PHE A 29 -11.40 -6.61 -12.06
CA PHE A 29 -10.44 -5.51 -12.12
C PHE A 29 -11.08 -4.17 -11.76
N GLU A 30 -12.29 -3.91 -12.23
CA GLU A 30 -13.01 -2.69 -11.90
C GLU A 30 -13.35 -2.61 -10.39
N ILE A 31 -13.81 -3.71 -9.80
CA ILE A 31 -14.05 -3.77 -8.35
C ILE A 31 -12.74 -3.55 -7.56
N ALA A 32 -11.65 -4.18 -7.97
CA ALA A 32 -10.34 -3.97 -7.34
C ALA A 32 -9.90 -2.51 -7.41
N ARG A 33 -10.14 -1.83 -8.55
CA ARG A 33 -9.90 -0.40 -8.71
C ARG A 33 -10.72 0.44 -7.76
N GLN A 34 -12.01 0.13 -7.61
CA GLN A 34 -12.89 0.82 -6.68
C GLN A 34 -12.42 0.65 -5.24
N ILE A 35 -12.06 -0.57 -4.82
CA ILE A 35 -11.52 -0.84 -3.49
C ILE A 35 -10.22 -0.06 -3.26
N TYR A 36 -9.29 -0.08 -4.22
CA TYR A 36 -8.05 0.67 -4.16
C TYR A 36 -8.31 2.17 -3.97
N ASN A 37 -9.15 2.76 -4.81
CA ASN A 37 -9.46 4.18 -4.77
C ASN A 37 -10.19 4.62 -3.50
N THR A 38 -11.12 3.80 -3.02
CA THR A 38 -11.82 4.06 -1.75
C THR A 38 -10.84 4.06 -0.59
N MET A 39 -9.92 3.10 -0.56
CA MET A 39 -8.89 3.02 0.46
C MET A 39 -7.95 4.23 0.38
N VAL A 40 -7.46 4.59 -0.82
CA VAL A 40 -6.63 5.78 -1.02
C VAL A 40 -7.33 7.03 -0.49
N HIS A 41 -8.62 7.20 -0.79
CA HIS A 41 -9.40 8.34 -0.29
C HIS A 41 -9.45 8.39 1.24
N ALA A 42 -9.75 7.27 1.86
CA ALA A 42 -9.86 7.18 3.31
C ALA A 42 -8.51 7.43 4.00
N GLU A 43 -7.44 6.84 3.48
CA GLU A 43 -6.10 7.02 4.06
C GLU A 43 -5.57 8.45 3.87
N LEU A 44 -5.84 9.10 2.73
CA LEU A 44 -5.54 10.52 2.53
C LEU A 44 -6.30 11.41 3.53
N LYS A 45 -7.54 11.06 3.85
CA LYS A 45 -8.32 11.80 4.88
C LYS A 45 -7.70 11.62 6.27
N LYS A 46 -7.30 10.40 6.64
CA LYS A 46 -6.58 10.15 7.91
C LYS A 46 -5.27 10.94 7.97
N LEU A 47 -4.50 10.92 6.89
CA LEU A 47 -3.23 11.65 6.82
C LEU A 47 -3.44 13.15 7.01
N ARG A 48 -4.39 13.76 6.33
CA ARG A 48 -4.72 15.18 6.50
C ARG A 48 -5.06 15.51 7.95
N ASN A 49 -5.84 14.66 8.61
CA ASN A 49 -6.22 14.87 10.01
C ASN A 49 -5.00 14.87 10.94
N ILE A 50 -4.01 14.01 10.71
CA ILE A 50 -2.79 14.01 11.51
C ILE A 50 -1.89 15.20 11.18
N GLU A 51 -1.76 15.58 9.91
CA GLU A 51 -0.95 16.70 9.46
C GLU A 51 -1.41 18.05 10.04
N ILE A 52 -2.71 18.22 10.28
CA ILE A 52 -3.22 19.43 10.95
C ILE A 52 -3.08 19.38 12.46
N SER A 53 -2.76 18.24 13.06
CA SER A 53 -2.59 18.09 14.49
C SER A 53 -1.38 18.88 15.02
N GLN A 54 -1.52 19.41 16.23
CA GLN A 54 -0.44 20.20 16.85
C GLN A 54 0.86 19.40 17.02
N PRO A 55 0.86 18.14 17.50
CA PRO A 55 2.08 17.36 17.64
C PRO A 55 2.82 17.17 16.30
N TYR A 56 2.08 16.83 15.23
CA TYR A 56 2.70 16.63 13.91
C TYR A 56 3.34 17.92 13.38
N ARG A 57 2.63 19.04 13.48
CA ARG A 57 3.13 20.35 13.05
C ARG A 57 4.37 20.80 13.83
N GLN A 58 4.42 20.52 15.13
CA GLN A 58 5.60 20.84 15.96
C GLN A 58 6.81 20.02 15.52
N ILE A 59 6.65 18.71 15.31
CA ILE A 59 7.73 17.85 14.81
C ILE A 59 8.19 18.33 13.43
N GLN A 60 7.27 18.65 12.53
CA GLN A 60 7.59 19.09 11.18
C GLN A 60 8.38 20.40 11.20
N LYS A 61 7.95 21.39 11.98
CA LYS A 61 8.70 22.65 12.15
C LYS A 61 10.13 22.43 12.68
N GLN A 62 10.30 21.49 13.62
CA GLN A 62 11.64 21.17 14.13
C GLN A 62 12.50 20.50 13.06
N ILE A 63 11.96 19.63 12.24
CA ILE A 63 12.66 18.99 11.12
C ILE A 63 13.10 20.04 10.11
N GLU A 64 12.23 20.99 9.76
CA GLU A 64 12.51 22.05 8.78
C GLU A 64 13.58 23.04 9.27
N ALA A 65 13.69 23.23 10.58
CA ALA A 65 14.70 24.12 11.19
C ALA A 65 16.12 23.51 11.24
N LEU A 66 16.28 22.21 10.98
CA LEU A 66 17.54 21.50 11.07
C LEU A 66 18.13 21.23 9.68
N ASN A 67 19.48 21.24 9.61
CA ASN A 67 20.19 20.99 8.36
C ASN A 67 20.80 19.57 8.36
N TRP A 68 20.32 18.71 7.47
CA TRP A 68 20.81 17.33 7.34
C TRP A 68 22.30 17.22 6.96
N LYS A 69 22.91 18.28 6.41
CA LYS A 69 24.35 18.34 6.11
C LYS A 69 25.20 18.55 7.36
N ASN A 70 24.60 19.09 8.43
CA ASN A 70 25.29 19.32 9.69
C ASN A 70 25.32 18.02 10.50
N GLN A 71 26.52 17.58 10.89
CA GLN A 71 26.71 16.34 11.66
C GLN A 71 25.98 16.38 13.01
N ASN A 72 25.96 17.56 13.67
CA ASN A 72 25.30 17.72 14.96
C ASN A 72 23.79 17.60 14.88
N ASP A 73 23.19 17.94 13.72
CA ASP A 73 21.74 17.89 13.53
C ASP A 73 21.26 16.49 13.15
N LYS A 74 22.13 15.62 12.64
CA LYS A 74 21.75 14.28 12.16
C LYS A 74 21.08 13.42 13.22
N ALA A 75 21.65 13.39 14.43
CA ALA A 75 21.08 12.60 15.53
C ALA A 75 19.70 13.11 15.92
N ARG A 76 19.53 14.43 15.99
CA ARG A 76 18.24 15.07 16.29
C ARG A 76 17.22 14.85 15.20
N LEU A 77 17.61 14.97 13.93
CA LEU A 77 16.74 14.65 12.78
C LEU A 77 16.25 13.21 12.82
N LYS A 78 17.16 12.26 13.11
CA LYS A 78 16.78 10.84 13.25
C LYS A 78 15.74 10.62 14.36
N SER A 79 15.92 11.28 15.51
CA SER A 79 14.94 11.23 16.61
C SER A 79 13.58 11.79 16.17
N LEU A 80 13.56 12.97 15.54
CA LEU A 80 12.32 13.60 15.08
C LEU A 80 11.58 12.78 14.00
N TYR A 81 12.32 12.17 13.09
CA TYR A 81 11.71 11.24 12.12
C TYR A 81 11.12 10.01 12.81
N ASN A 82 11.79 9.48 13.85
CA ASN A 82 11.24 8.38 14.63
C ASN A 82 9.95 8.78 15.37
N ASP A 83 9.92 9.97 15.95
CA ASP A 83 8.73 10.46 16.65
C ASP A 83 7.58 10.74 15.67
N ARG A 84 7.85 11.29 14.50
CA ARG A 84 6.88 11.40 13.41
C ARG A 84 6.33 10.03 13.01
N ASN A 85 7.20 9.02 12.85
CA ASN A 85 6.80 7.67 12.46
C ASN A 85 5.97 6.99 13.56
N LYS A 86 6.32 7.18 14.84
CA LYS A 86 5.49 6.71 15.95
C LYS A 86 4.09 7.32 15.87
N LEU A 87 4.01 8.63 15.64
CA LEU A 87 2.74 9.33 15.51
C LEU A 87 1.90 8.80 14.34
N LEU A 88 2.51 8.57 13.17
CA LEU A 88 1.84 7.94 12.04
C LEU A 88 1.36 6.52 12.36
N ASN A 89 2.15 5.74 13.07
CA ASN A 89 1.78 4.39 13.48
C ASN A 89 0.57 4.36 14.44
N THR A 90 0.38 5.38 15.29
CA THR A 90 -0.80 5.45 16.19
C THR A 90 -2.12 5.51 15.43
N ILE A 91 -2.12 6.01 14.21
CA ILE A 91 -3.30 6.08 13.34
C ILE A 91 -3.35 4.96 12.29
N GLY A 92 -2.50 3.94 12.45
CA GLY A 92 -2.48 2.77 11.57
C GLY A 92 -1.71 2.95 10.26
N PHE A 93 -0.88 3.99 10.13
CA PHE A 93 -0.01 4.16 8.95
C PHE A 93 1.17 3.19 8.98
N SER A 94 0.87 1.96 8.67
CA SER A 94 1.81 0.84 8.52
C SER A 94 1.21 -0.19 7.56
N GLU A 95 2.03 -1.07 7.01
CA GLU A 95 1.54 -2.14 6.13
C GLU A 95 0.46 -2.99 6.80
N TYR A 96 0.64 -3.31 8.08
CA TYR A 96 -0.36 -4.07 8.86
C TYR A 96 -1.65 -3.29 9.10
N GLY A 97 -1.56 -1.98 9.36
CA GLY A 97 -2.72 -1.11 9.49
C GLY A 97 -3.54 -1.08 8.21
N PHE A 98 -2.88 -0.91 7.07
CA PHE A 98 -3.54 -0.94 5.76
C PHE A 98 -4.19 -2.29 5.46
N LYS A 99 -3.54 -3.41 5.82
CA LYS A 99 -4.14 -4.76 5.71
C LYS A 99 -5.35 -4.95 6.64
N ALA A 100 -5.38 -4.28 7.79
CA ALA A 100 -6.53 -4.30 8.68
C ALA A 100 -7.69 -3.46 8.12
N ASP A 101 -7.38 -2.26 7.64
CA ASP A 101 -8.39 -1.30 7.18
C ASP A 101 -9.09 -1.74 5.88
N ILE A 102 -8.38 -2.42 4.98
CA ILE A 102 -8.98 -2.87 3.72
C ILE A 102 -10.18 -3.79 3.93
N LYS A 103 -10.27 -4.47 5.08
CA LYS A 103 -11.40 -5.35 5.43
C LYS A 103 -12.74 -4.63 5.39
N TYR A 104 -12.76 -3.34 5.69
CA TYR A 104 -13.97 -2.53 5.64
C TYR A 104 -14.42 -2.22 4.21
N TYR A 105 -13.50 -2.22 3.25
CA TYR A 105 -13.78 -1.79 1.87
C TYR A 105 -14.14 -2.94 0.94
N TYR A 106 -13.54 -4.13 1.13
CA TYR A 106 -13.86 -5.26 0.25
C TYR A 106 -15.05 -6.10 0.70
N LYS A 107 -15.52 -5.94 1.94
CA LYS A 107 -16.59 -6.77 2.53
C LYS A 107 -17.83 -6.90 1.64
N HIS A 108 -18.22 -5.82 0.98
CA HIS A 108 -19.38 -5.79 0.08
C HIS A 108 -19.13 -6.44 -1.30
N PHE A 109 -17.88 -6.76 -1.60
CA PHE A 109 -17.46 -7.33 -2.88
C PHE A 109 -16.87 -8.74 -2.73
N ASN A 110 -17.12 -9.41 -1.61
CA ASN A 110 -16.46 -10.66 -1.25
C ASN A 110 -16.66 -11.78 -2.28
N ASP A 111 -17.80 -11.80 -2.98
CA ASP A 111 -18.09 -12.77 -4.04
C ASP A 111 -17.23 -12.57 -5.30
N ASN A 112 -16.70 -11.38 -5.49
CA ASN A 112 -15.89 -11.02 -6.65
C ASN A 112 -14.40 -10.94 -6.32
N ILE A 113 -14.07 -10.36 -5.16
CA ILE A 113 -12.69 -10.16 -4.68
C ILE A 113 -12.55 -10.81 -3.32
N GLY A 114 -11.91 -11.97 -3.27
CA GLY A 114 -11.66 -12.66 -2.01
C GLY A 114 -10.70 -11.90 -1.09
N SER A 115 -10.76 -12.22 0.20
CA SER A 115 -9.94 -11.61 1.26
C SER A 115 -8.44 -11.69 0.94
N SER A 116 -7.97 -12.79 0.36
CA SER A 116 -6.58 -12.97 -0.04
C SER A 116 -6.12 -11.91 -1.04
N VAL A 117 -6.92 -11.62 -2.07
CA VAL A 117 -6.60 -10.59 -3.07
C VAL A 117 -6.62 -9.20 -2.46
N ALA A 118 -7.61 -8.92 -1.61
CA ALA A 118 -7.72 -7.61 -0.95
C ALA A 118 -6.54 -7.36 0.00
N VAL A 119 -6.29 -8.27 0.94
CA VAL A 119 -5.31 -8.10 2.03
C VAL A 119 -3.87 -8.26 1.55
N HIS A 120 -3.61 -9.18 0.63
CA HIS A 120 -2.24 -9.46 0.15
C HIS A 120 -1.93 -8.89 -1.23
N GLY A 121 -2.93 -8.44 -1.96
CA GLY A 121 -2.78 -7.84 -3.29
C GLY A 121 -2.99 -6.32 -3.27
N ILE A 122 -4.18 -5.86 -2.90
CA ILE A 122 -4.55 -4.43 -3.02
C ILE A 122 -3.96 -3.59 -1.88
N ALA A 123 -4.09 -4.00 -0.62
CA ALA A 123 -3.59 -3.22 0.53
C ALA A 123 -2.09 -2.93 0.46
N PRO A 124 -1.19 -3.88 0.12
CA PRO A 124 0.22 -3.59 -0.04
C PRO A 124 0.53 -2.62 -1.18
N GLN A 125 -0.27 -2.63 -2.27
CA GLN A 125 -0.09 -1.65 -3.36
C GLN A 125 -0.44 -0.23 -2.90
N VAL A 126 -1.53 -0.08 -2.12
CA VAL A 126 -1.89 1.22 -1.53
C VAL A 126 -0.80 1.65 -0.55
N TRP A 127 -0.37 0.77 0.37
CA TRP A 127 0.71 1.07 1.30
C TRP A 127 1.98 1.52 0.60
N ALA A 128 2.45 0.79 -0.41
CA ALA A 128 3.66 1.15 -1.16
C ALA A 128 3.60 2.54 -1.80
N ALA A 129 2.40 2.99 -2.21
CA ALA A 129 2.22 4.35 -2.73
C ALA A 129 2.35 5.40 -1.62
N PHE A 130 1.77 5.16 -0.44
CA PHE A 130 1.92 6.03 0.73
C PHE A 130 3.33 6.00 1.31
N GLU A 131 3.96 4.84 1.38
CA GLU A 131 5.33 4.67 1.83
C GLU A 131 6.31 5.52 1.00
N LYS A 132 6.19 5.46 -0.33
CA LYS A 132 6.98 6.30 -1.23
C LYS A 132 6.74 7.79 -0.99
N MET A 133 5.50 8.21 -0.80
CA MET A 133 5.15 9.59 -0.54
C MET A 133 5.71 10.09 0.80
N LEU A 134 5.65 9.27 1.86
CA LEU A 134 5.96 9.69 3.22
C LEU A 134 7.44 9.56 3.58
N PHE A 135 8.12 8.55 3.04
CA PHE A 135 9.45 8.14 3.51
C PHE A 135 10.54 8.24 2.44
N HIS A 136 10.18 8.41 1.16
CA HIS A 136 11.16 8.60 0.10
C HIS A 136 11.24 10.07 -0.31
N LYS A 137 12.47 10.59 -0.51
CA LYS A 137 12.70 11.99 -0.90
C LYS A 137 12.05 12.37 -2.24
N GLU A 138 11.81 11.40 -3.09
CA GLU A 138 11.16 11.57 -4.39
C GLU A 138 9.64 11.36 -4.34
N GLY A 139 9.07 11.48 -3.13
CA GLY A 139 7.67 11.13 -2.85
C GLY A 139 6.69 11.85 -3.76
N LYS A 140 6.23 11.14 -4.79
CA LYS A 140 5.10 11.58 -5.60
C LYS A 140 3.82 11.45 -4.80
N LYS A 141 2.89 12.37 -5.02
CA LYS A 141 1.54 12.27 -4.43
C LYS A 141 0.90 10.93 -4.80
N VAL A 142 0.17 10.34 -3.87
CA VAL A 142 -0.62 9.15 -4.13
C VAL A 142 -1.72 9.49 -5.12
N HIS A 143 -1.85 8.69 -6.18
CA HIS A 143 -2.82 8.90 -7.25
C HIS A 143 -3.91 7.82 -7.20
N TYR A 144 -5.11 8.22 -7.60
CA TYR A 144 -6.20 7.29 -7.88
C TYR A 144 -5.91 6.53 -9.17
N LYS A 145 -6.30 5.27 -9.20
CA LYS A 145 -6.26 4.42 -10.38
C LYS A 145 -7.39 4.79 -11.33
N LYS A 146 -7.05 5.02 -12.60
CA LYS A 146 -8.04 5.19 -13.67
C LYS A 146 -8.58 3.84 -14.11
N LYS A 147 -9.60 3.86 -14.97
CA LYS A 147 -10.07 2.66 -15.66
C LYS A 147 -8.89 2.00 -16.36
N ASP A 148 -8.83 0.70 -16.32
CA ASP A 148 -7.80 -0.14 -16.93
C ASP A 148 -6.36 0.03 -16.38
N ASP A 149 -6.16 0.77 -15.28
CA ASP A 149 -4.84 0.85 -14.61
C ASP A 149 -4.49 -0.41 -13.77
N ILE A 150 -5.45 -1.29 -13.53
CA ILE A 150 -5.23 -2.56 -12.83
C ILE A 150 -5.26 -3.68 -13.84
N HIS A 151 -4.09 -4.24 -14.13
CA HIS A 151 -3.92 -5.32 -15.11
C HIS A 151 -3.64 -6.69 -14.44
N SER A 152 -3.42 -6.72 -13.14
CA SER A 152 -3.15 -7.95 -12.40
C SER A 152 -3.64 -7.87 -10.97
N LEU A 153 -4.13 -9.01 -10.48
CA LEU A 153 -4.52 -9.18 -9.09
C LEU A 153 -3.68 -10.30 -8.49
N ARG A 154 -3.01 -10.01 -7.38
CA ARG A 154 -2.26 -11.00 -6.62
C ARG A 154 -3.09 -11.47 -5.44
N GLY A 155 -3.10 -12.77 -5.22
CA GLY A 155 -3.66 -13.39 -4.02
C GLY A 155 -2.81 -14.58 -3.65
N TYR A 156 -2.83 -14.99 -2.39
CA TYR A 156 -2.22 -16.23 -1.95
C TYR A 156 -3.32 -17.29 -1.84
N SER A 157 -3.08 -18.43 -2.46
CA SER A 157 -3.87 -19.62 -2.16
C SER A 157 -3.43 -20.14 -0.79
N VAL A 158 -4.37 -20.28 0.13
CA VAL A 158 -4.11 -20.99 1.39
C VAL A 158 -4.28 -22.50 1.09
N THR A 159 -3.43 -23.03 0.23
CA THR A 159 -3.26 -24.46 0.05
C THR A 159 -2.26 -24.95 1.07
N GLY A 160 -2.71 -25.28 2.22
CA GLY A 160 -1.87 -25.79 3.29
C GLY A 160 -2.66 -26.59 4.32
N LYS A 161 -3.69 -27.29 3.89
CA LYS A 161 -4.20 -28.46 4.59
C LYS A 161 -4.11 -29.63 3.62
N SER A 162 -2.91 -30.20 3.51
CA SER A 162 -2.81 -31.62 3.25
C SER A 162 -3.45 -32.31 4.43
N GLY A 163 -4.62 -32.90 4.19
CA GLY A 163 -5.20 -33.89 5.07
C GLY A 163 -4.30 -35.12 5.11
#